data_129e6932f0c02dee6dbb70acbd50e3b8
#
_entry.id   129e6932f0c02dee6dbb70acbd50e3b8
#
_cell.length_a   1.000
_cell.length_b   1.000
_cell.length_c   1.000
_cell.angle_alpha   90.00
_cell.angle_beta   90.00
_cell.angle_gamma   90.00
#
_symmetry.space_group_name_H-M   'P 1'
#
loop_
_entity.id
_entity.type
_entity.pdbx_description
1 polymer ?
#
loop_
_entity_poly.entity_id
_entity_poly.type
_entity_poly.pdbx_seq_one_letter_code
_entity_poly.pdbx_strand_id
1 'polypeptide(L)' 'MKHYVAVIKEDSRALFEYADRNGAMSAFHHEMEYAINAGITTLCVVLNANGNTVESEKFTAPPAPAEVEGGEGE' A
#
# COMPACT_ATOMS: atom_id res chain seq x y z
N MET A 1 -2.18 21.23 -8.25
CA MET A 1 -2.60 21.05 -6.83
C MET A 1 -1.86 19.87 -6.25
N LYS A 2 -1.31 20.05 -5.07
CA LYS A 2 -0.51 19.00 -4.44
C LYS A 2 -1.39 17.85 -3.96
N HIS A 3 -0.81 16.68 -4.04
CA HIS A 3 -1.43 15.46 -3.53
C HIS A 3 -0.40 14.70 -2.73
N TYR A 4 -0.86 13.84 -1.84
CA TYR A 4 0.00 13.08 -0.94
C TYR A 4 -0.35 11.60 -1.02
N VAL A 5 0.65 10.76 -0.89
CA VAL A 5 0.43 9.32 -0.81
C VAL A 5 0.96 8.83 0.53
N ALA A 6 0.08 8.28 1.34
CA ALA A 6 0.45 7.66 2.61
C ALA A 6 0.55 6.16 2.41
N VAL A 7 1.68 5.59 2.77
CA VAL A 7 1.93 4.15 2.65
C VAL A 7 2.15 3.60 4.05
N ILE A 8 1.27 2.73 4.49
CA ILE A 8 1.31 2.17 5.84
C ILE A 8 1.49 0.66 5.75
N LYS A 9 2.61 0.18 6.25
CA LYS A 9 2.93 -1.24 6.31
C LYS A 9 2.93 -1.68 7.76
N GLU A 10 3.19 -2.96 8.02
CA GLU A 10 3.12 -3.49 9.38
C GLU A 10 4.10 -2.78 10.32
N ASP A 11 5.30 -2.50 9.82
CA ASP A 11 6.36 -1.96 10.67
C ASP A 11 6.91 -0.63 10.16
N SER A 12 6.23 0.01 9.20
CA SER A 12 6.73 1.27 8.68
C SER A 12 5.58 2.11 8.13
N ARG A 13 5.79 3.43 8.10
CA ARG A 13 4.85 4.38 7.54
C ARG A 13 5.64 5.44 6.79
N ALA A 14 5.08 5.90 5.69
CA ALA A 14 5.71 6.94 4.89
C ALA A 14 4.64 7.82 4.29
N LEU A 15 4.98 9.10 4.11
CA LEU A 15 4.11 10.06 3.45
C LEU A 15 4.93 10.75 2.38
N PHE A 16 4.43 10.74 1.15
CA PHE A 16 5.11 11.34 0.02
C PHE A 16 4.26 12.45 -0.57
N GLU A 17 4.90 13.50 -1.05
CA GLU A 17 4.22 14.63 -1.65
C GLU A 17 4.46 14.63 -3.15
N TYR A 18 3.39 14.93 -3.90
CA TYR A 18 3.43 14.98 -5.37
C TYR A 18 2.83 16.28 -5.85
N ALA A 19 3.33 16.78 -6.97
CA ALA A 19 2.91 18.08 -7.50
C ALA A 19 1.48 18.04 -8.02
N ASP A 20 1.01 16.88 -8.47
CA ASP A 20 -0.33 16.76 -9.03
C ASP A 20 -0.91 15.39 -8.75
N ARG A 21 -2.19 15.25 -9.13
CA ARG A 21 -2.93 14.00 -8.90
C ARG A 21 -2.34 12.84 -9.69
N ASN A 22 -1.90 13.09 -10.92
CA ASN A 22 -1.39 12.01 -11.77
C ASN A 22 -0.14 11.39 -11.17
N GLY A 23 0.77 12.22 -10.65
CA GLY A 23 1.96 11.72 -9.99
C GLY A 23 1.63 10.88 -8.76
N ALA A 24 0.69 11.36 -7.94
CA ALA A 24 0.27 10.65 -6.75
C ALA A 24 -0.39 9.32 -7.11
N MET A 25 -1.28 9.32 -8.11
CA MET A 25 -1.96 8.10 -8.51
C MET A 25 -0.98 7.07 -9.08
N SER A 26 0.00 7.53 -9.86
CA SER A 26 1.01 6.64 -10.40
C SER A 26 1.81 5.98 -9.29
N ALA A 27 2.21 6.76 -8.29
CA ALA A 27 2.94 6.22 -7.14
C ALA A 27 2.06 5.26 -6.33
N PHE A 28 0.80 5.60 -6.16
CA PHE A 28 -0.16 4.75 -5.46
C PHE A 28 -0.26 3.37 -6.13
N HIS A 29 -0.45 3.34 -7.45
CA HIS A 29 -0.54 2.08 -8.19
C HIS A 29 0.76 1.28 -8.08
N HIS A 30 1.89 1.97 -8.15
CA HIS A 30 3.19 1.32 -8.06
C HIS A 30 3.39 0.66 -6.69
N GLU A 31 3.02 1.36 -5.61
CA GLU A 31 3.14 0.82 -4.26
C GLU A 31 2.23 -0.39 -4.06
N MET A 32 1.02 -0.32 -4.58
CA MET A 32 0.09 -1.45 -4.46
C MET A 32 0.59 -2.65 -5.25
N GLU A 33 1.12 -2.43 -6.44
CA GLU A 33 1.69 -3.51 -7.23
C GLU A 33 2.86 -4.16 -6.51
N TYR A 34 3.72 -3.34 -5.93
CA TYR A 34 4.86 -3.85 -5.16
C TYR A 34 4.38 -4.68 -3.97
N ALA A 35 3.38 -4.19 -3.25
CA ALA A 35 2.85 -4.89 -2.09
C ALA A 35 2.29 -6.26 -2.46
N ILE A 36 1.56 -6.32 -3.56
CA ILE A 36 0.99 -7.58 -4.04
C ILE A 36 2.10 -8.56 -4.42
N ASN A 37 3.08 -8.09 -5.17
CA ASN A 37 4.17 -8.94 -5.62
C ASN A 37 5.07 -9.41 -4.49
N ALA A 38 5.28 -8.54 -3.49
CA ALA A 38 6.12 -8.88 -2.35
C ALA A 38 5.38 -9.63 -1.25
N GLY A 39 4.05 -9.63 -1.29
CA GLY A 39 3.24 -10.28 -0.27
C GLY A 39 3.27 -9.54 1.07
N ILE A 40 3.30 -8.20 1.04
CA ILE A 40 3.40 -7.39 2.25
C ILE A 40 2.07 -6.67 2.47
N THR A 41 1.45 -6.86 3.63
CA THR A 41 0.23 -6.14 3.99
C THR A 41 0.51 -4.65 3.97
N THR A 42 -0.22 -3.91 3.14
CA THR A 42 0.02 -2.50 2.91
C THR A 42 -1.30 -1.77 2.71
N LEU A 43 -1.46 -0.65 3.41
CA LEU A 43 -2.55 0.29 3.18
C LEU A 43 -1.97 1.51 2.49
N CYS A 44 -2.55 1.89 1.37
CA CYS A 44 -2.09 3.04 0.61
C CYS A 44 -3.25 4.01 0.41
N VAL A 45 -3.05 5.29 0.72
CA VAL A 45 -4.09 6.30 0.66
C VAL A 45 -3.57 7.50 -0.11
N VAL A 46 -4.37 7.98 -1.06
CA VAL A 46 -4.05 9.21 -1.80
C VAL A 46 -4.91 10.33 -1.22
N LEU A 47 -4.28 11.41 -0.82
CA LEU A 47 -4.92 12.56 -0.21
C LEU A 47 -4.74 13.79 -1.10
N ASN A 48 -5.75 14.66 -1.13
CA ASN A 48 -5.60 15.94 -1.83
C ASN A 48 -5.00 16.99 -0.89
N ALA A 49 -4.84 18.21 -1.40
CA ALA A 49 -4.19 19.28 -0.64
C ALA A 49 -4.97 19.65 0.63
N ASN A 50 -6.26 19.36 0.67
CA ASN A 50 -7.09 19.64 1.83
C ASN A 50 -7.12 18.48 2.84
N GLY A 51 -6.41 17.39 2.54
CA GLY A 51 -6.38 16.24 3.42
C GLY A 51 -7.53 15.27 3.23
N ASN A 52 -8.33 15.45 2.18
CA ASN A 52 -9.42 14.53 1.89
C ASN A 52 -8.92 13.34 1.08
N THR A 53 -9.48 12.17 1.36
CA THR A 53 -9.10 10.95 0.65
C THR A 53 -9.61 11.01 -0.78
N VAL A 54 -8.70 10.86 -1.74
CA VAL A 54 -9.03 10.76 -3.16
C VAL A 54 -9.20 9.30 -3.54
N GLU A 55 -8.33 8.45 -3.03
CA GLU A 55 -8.34 7.03 -3.33
C GLU A 55 -7.66 6.29 -2.19
N SER A 56 -8.08 5.04 -1.93
CA SER A 56 -7.41 4.22 -0.94
C SER A 56 -7.59 2.76 -1.30
N GLU A 57 -6.61 1.95 -0.90
CA GLU A 57 -6.67 0.53 -1.13
C GLU A 57 -5.81 -0.17 -0.10
N LYS A 58 -6.25 -1.34 0.33
CA LYS A 58 -5.49 -2.15 1.26
C LYS A 58 -5.28 -3.53 0.66
N PHE A 59 -4.02 -3.96 0.64
CA PHE A 59 -3.68 -5.33 0.31
C PHE A 59 -3.34 -6.05 1.61
N THR A 60 -3.99 -7.17 1.85
CA THR A 60 -3.72 -8.01 3.02
C THR A 60 -2.96 -9.24 2.54
N ALA A 61 -1.75 -9.41 3.05
CA ALA A 61 -0.93 -10.55 2.67
C ALA A 61 -1.62 -11.85 3.10
N PRO A 62 -1.53 -12.91 2.29
CA PRO A 62 -2.09 -14.20 2.69
C PRO A 62 -1.34 -14.73 3.91
N PRO A 63 -2.00 -15.53 4.74
CA PRO A 63 -1.31 -16.13 5.89
C PRO A 63 -0.15 -16.99 5.42
N ALA A 64 0.92 -17.02 6.20
CA ALA A 64 2.08 -17.82 5.85
C ALA A 64 1.63 -19.29 5.68
N PRO A 65 2.13 -19.94 4.63
CA PRO A 65 1.84 -21.36 4.48
C PRO A 65 2.47 -22.08 5.63
N ALA A 66 1.91 -22.60 6.37
CA ALA A 66 2.37 -22.95 7.58
C ALA A 66 3.04 -24.03 7.88
N GLU A 67 2.87 -23.37 7.70
CA GLU A 67 2.82 -23.52 7.86
C GLU A 67 2.66 -24.57 7.83
N VAL A 68 2.94 -24.91 7.41
CA VAL A 68 2.65 -25.53 7.01
C VAL A 68 2.74 -26.38 7.33
N GLU A 69 2.69 -26.22 7.34
CA GLU A 69 2.62 -26.83 7.39
C GLU A 69 2.77 -27.55 7.53
N GLY A 70 2.78 -27.80 7.56
CA GLY A 70 2.71 -28.42 7.34
C GLY A 70 2.85 -28.95 7.34
N GLY A 71 2.64 -29.03 7.26
CA GLY A 71 2.51 -29.60 6.93
C GLY A 71 2.57 -30.00 7.01
N GLU A 72 2.35 -29.94 6.97
CA GLU A 72 2.32 -30.43 6.81
C GLU A 72 2.38 -30.88 6.81
N GLY A 73 2.38 -31.16 6.93
CA GLY A 73 2.26 -31.68 6.66
C GLY A 73 2.28 -32.06 6.73
N GLU A 74 2.11 -32.24 6.75
CA GLU A 74 2.00 -32.57 6.59
C GLU A 74 1.99 -32.88 6.60
#